data_ca91f15d78f46b712f3b8ddb65848569
#
_entry.id   ca91f15d78f46b712f3b8ddb65848569
#
_cell.length_a   1.000
_cell.length_b   1.000
_cell.length_c   1.000
_cell.angle_alpha   90.00
_cell.angle_beta   90.00
_cell.angle_gamma   90.00
#
_symmetry.space_group_name_H-M   'P 1'
#
loop_
_entity.id
_entity.type
_entity.pdbx_description
1 polymer ?
#
loop_
_entity_poly.entity_id
_entity_poly.type
_entity_poly.pdbx_seq_one_letter_code
_entity_poly.pdbx_strand_id
1 'polypeptide(L)'
;MLFDSKVFGTRIKEVREDRKLTQEQLAEMLNVTTKHLSKIETGLRGPSVQLLISLAEKLDVSADYLLGLNIERKGEMIRDVEAILSACASLKRKI
;
A
#
# COMPACT_ATOMS: atom_id res chain seq x y z
N MET A 1 3.90 -1.65 17.00
CA MET A 1 2.72 -1.94 16.19
C MET A 1 2.97 -3.14 15.30
N LEU A 2 2.07 -4.10 15.34
CA LEU A 2 2.22 -5.31 14.56
C LEU A 2 1.52 -5.16 13.19
N PHE A 3 2.18 -5.66 12.17
CA PHE A 3 1.59 -5.69 10.83
C PHE A 3 0.43 -6.67 10.78
N ASP A 4 -0.71 -6.23 10.25
CA ASP A 4 -1.89 -7.07 10.12
C ASP A 4 -2.11 -7.40 8.64
N SER A 5 -1.83 -8.64 8.27
CA SER A 5 -1.97 -9.10 6.89
C SER A 5 -3.40 -9.06 6.38
N LYS A 6 -4.38 -9.23 7.28
CA LYS A 6 -5.79 -9.19 6.88
C LYS A 6 -6.23 -7.78 6.55
N VAL A 7 -5.82 -6.83 7.36
CA VAL A 7 -6.13 -5.42 7.11
C VAL A 7 -5.47 -4.99 5.80
N PHE A 8 -4.22 -5.36 5.62
CA PHE A 8 -3.47 -5.07 4.41
C PHE A 8 -4.19 -5.64 3.18
N GLY A 9 -4.54 -6.91 3.24
CA GLY A 9 -5.22 -7.58 2.12
C GLY A 9 -6.57 -6.98 1.81
N THR A 10 -7.35 -6.63 2.84
CA THR A 10 -8.64 -6.00 2.66
C THR A 10 -8.51 -4.65 1.97
N ARG A 11 -7.52 -3.86 2.36
CA ARG A 11 -7.29 -2.55 1.75
C ARG A 11 -6.88 -2.67 0.28
N ILE A 12 -6.06 -3.65 -0.04
CA ILE A 12 -5.69 -3.91 -1.43
C ILE A 12 -6.93 -4.25 -2.25
N LYS A 13 -7.76 -5.14 -1.73
CA LYS A 13 -8.97 -5.54 -2.42
C LYS A 13 -9.90 -4.35 -2.65
N GLU A 14 -10.09 -3.52 -1.62
CA GLU A 14 -10.93 -2.34 -1.73
C GLU A 14 -10.43 -1.38 -2.79
N VAL A 15 -9.13 -1.07 -2.77
CA VAL A 15 -8.54 -0.16 -3.74
C VAL A 15 -8.63 -0.76 -5.15
N ARG A 16 -8.36 -2.06 -5.27
CA ARG A 16 -8.46 -2.74 -6.55
C ARG A 16 -9.88 -2.62 -7.12
N GLU A 17 -10.88 -2.88 -6.30
CA GLU A 17 -12.27 -2.80 -6.72
C GLU A 17 -12.68 -1.37 -7.06
N ASP A 18 -12.18 -0.40 -6.30
CA ASP A 18 -12.42 1.01 -6.61
C ASP A 18 -11.87 1.39 -7.98
N ARG A 19 -10.78 0.79 -8.37
CA ARG A 19 -10.19 1.03 -9.68
C ARG A 19 -10.76 0.12 -10.76
N LYS A 20 -11.76 -0.68 -10.40
CA LYS A 20 -12.47 -1.59 -11.31
C LYS A 20 -11.52 -2.58 -11.97
N LEU A 21 -10.56 -3.07 -11.19
CA LEU A 21 -9.62 -4.07 -11.64
C LEU A 21 -10.02 -5.45 -11.11
N THR A 22 -9.87 -6.47 -11.94
CA THR A 22 -10.01 -7.85 -11.48
C THR A 22 -8.72 -8.27 -10.81
N GLN A 23 -8.77 -9.38 -10.05
CA GLN A 23 -7.54 -9.94 -9.48
C GLN A 23 -6.54 -10.29 -10.58
N GLU A 24 -7.04 -10.83 -11.68
CA GLU A 24 -6.19 -11.20 -12.80
C GLU A 24 -5.48 -9.99 -13.39
N GLN A 25 -6.21 -8.91 -13.56
CA GLN A 25 -5.62 -7.67 -14.10
C GLN A 25 -4.54 -7.11 -13.18
N LEU A 26 -4.84 -7.04 -11.88
CA LEU A 26 -3.85 -6.53 -10.94
C LEU A 26 -2.64 -7.45 -10.82
N ALA A 27 -2.87 -8.76 -10.79
CA ALA A 27 -1.78 -9.73 -10.72
C ALA A 27 -0.84 -9.57 -11.91
N GLU A 28 -1.41 -9.35 -13.10
CA GLU A 28 -0.62 -9.11 -14.31
C GLU A 28 0.20 -7.83 -14.17
N MET A 29 -0.41 -6.76 -13.69
CA MET A 29 0.30 -5.49 -13.47
C MET A 29 1.46 -5.64 -12.50
N LEU A 30 1.31 -6.51 -11.50
CA LEU A 30 2.32 -6.74 -10.48
C LEU A 30 3.32 -7.84 -10.87
N ASN A 31 3.08 -8.51 -11.95
CA ASN A 31 3.90 -9.63 -12.42
C ASN A 31 3.93 -10.77 -11.39
N VAL A 32 2.78 -11.08 -10.84
CA VAL A 32 2.60 -12.21 -9.91
C VAL A 32 1.42 -13.05 -10.39
N THR A 33 1.26 -14.23 -9.80
CA THR A 33 0.13 -15.08 -10.14
C THR A 33 -1.14 -14.58 -9.44
N THR A 34 -2.29 -14.87 -10.05
CA THR A 34 -3.57 -14.57 -9.44
C THR A 34 -3.71 -15.26 -8.08
N LYS A 35 -3.20 -16.48 -7.99
CA LYS A 35 -3.22 -17.25 -6.75
C LYS A 35 -2.43 -16.55 -5.65
N HIS A 36 -1.27 -16.01 -5.99
CA HIS A 36 -0.45 -15.29 -5.03
C HIS A 36 -1.16 -14.04 -4.54
N LEU A 37 -1.73 -13.26 -5.48
CA LEU A 37 -2.48 -12.07 -5.11
C LEU A 37 -3.69 -12.41 -4.25
N SER A 38 -4.39 -13.49 -4.57
CA SER A 38 -5.54 -13.93 -3.76
C SER A 38 -5.13 -14.22 -2.32
N LYS A 39 -3.99 -14.85 -2.12
CA LYS A 39 -3.49 -15.12 -0.77
C LYS A 39 -3.17 -13.84 0.00
N ILE A 40 -2.66 -12.84 -0.70
CA ILE A 40 -2.37 -11.55 -0.08
C ILE A 40 -3.67 -10.84 0.29
N GLU A 41 -4.65 -10.84 -0.60
CA GLU A 41 -5.93 -10.18 -0.34
C GLU A 41 -6.71 -10.82 0.80
N THR A 42 -6.57 -12.12 0.98
CA THR A 42 -7.24 -12.83 2.09
C THR A 42 -6.46 -12.79 3.39
N GLY A 43 -5.25 -12.26 3.37
CA GLY A 43 -4.43 -12.15 4.56
C GLY A 43 -3.65 -13.41 4.92
N LEU A 44 -3.67 -14.42 4.05
CA LEU A 44 -2.90 -15.64 4.26
C LEU A 44 -1.40 -15.40 4.11
N ARG A 45 -1.04 -14.38 3.38
CA ARG A 45 0.35 -14.05 3.13
C ARG A 45 0.56 -12.54 3.18
N GLY A 46 1.67 -12.12 3.80
CA GLY A 46 2.06 -10.72 3.76
C GLY A 46 2.84 -10.41 2.50
N PRO A 47 2.99 -9.15 2.15
CA PRO A 47 3.75 -8.76 0.98
C PRO A 47 5.24 -8.74 1.27
N SER A 48 6.05 -8.93 0.23
CA SER A 48 7.45 -8.57 0.29
C SER A 48 7.54 -7.05 0.18
N VAL A 49 8.70 -6.50 0.55
CA VAL A 49 8.90 -5.05 0.41
C VAL A 49 8.74 -4.62 -1.04
N GLN A 50 9.27 -5.40 -1.96
CA GLN A 50 9.20 -5.08 -3.38
C GLN A 50 7.75 -5.10 -3.88
N LEU A 51 6.97 -6.07 -3.43
CA LEU A 51 5.57 -6.14 -3.82
C LEU A 51 4.77 -4.97 -3.24
N LEU A 52 5.08 -4.58 -2.01
CA LEU A 52 4.45 -3.42 -1.38
C LEU A 52 4.71 -2.16 -2.19
N ILE A 53 5.94 -1.95 -2.63
CA ILE A 53 6.29 -0.81 -3.45
C ILE A 53 5.51 -0.85 -4.78
N SER A 54 5.48 -2.00 -5.42
CA SER A 54 4.74 -2.16 -6.68
C SER A 54 3.26 -1.89 -6.52
N LEU A 55 2.66 -2.38 -5.43
CA LEU A 55 1.25 -2.14 -5.14
C LEU A 55 0.97 -0.65 -4.97
N ALA A 56 1.80 0.03 -4.20
CA ALA A 56 1.62 1.46 -3.97
C ALA A 56 1.71 2.25 -5.29
N GLU A 57 2.66 1.89 -6.13
CA GLU A 57 2.84 2.55 -7.41
C GLU A 57 1.70 2.25 -8.40
N LYS A 58 1.35 0.97 -8.54
CA LYS A 58 0.35 0.57 -9.53
C LYS A 58 -1.05 1.00 -9.15
N LEU A 59 -1.36 1.01 -7.87
CA LEU A 59 -2.67 1.43 -7.38
C LEU A 59 -2.73 2.93 -7.07
N ASP A 60 -1.58 3.60 -7.13
CA ASP A 60 -1.47 5.03 -6.83
C ASP A 60 -2.04 5.36 -5.45
N VAL A 61 -1.57 4.63 -4.45
CA VAL A 61 -1.91 4.86 -3.06
C VAL A 61 -0.65 4.82 -2.22
N SER A 62 -0.70 5.40 -1.03
CA SER A 62 0.47 5.39 -0.16
C SER A 62 0.66 4.01 0.47
N ALA A 63 1.91 3.64 0.68
CA ALA A 63 2.24 2.41 1.39
C ALA A 63 1.71 2.48 2.83
N ASP A 64 1.73 3.66 3.44
CA ASP A 64 1.21 3.85 4.79
C ASP A 64 -0.25 3.45 4.88
N TYR A 65 -1.05 3.87 3.91
CA TYR A 65 -2.45 3.49 3.86
C TYR A 65 -2.61 1.98 3.74
N LEU A 66 -1.86 1.36 2.84
CA LEU A 66 -1.95 -0.08 2.64
C LEU A 66 -1.51 -0.86 3.87
N LEU A 67 -0.50 -0.38 4.57
CA LEU A 67 0.00 -1.03 5.77
C LEU A 67 -0.92 -0.84 6.98
N GLY A 68 -1.91 0.03 6.85
CA GLY A 68 -2.81 0.28 7.95
C GLY A 68 -2.22 1.15 9.04
N LEU A 69 -1.19 1.91 8.71
CA LEU A 69 -0.62 2.85 9.67
C LEU A 69 -1.66 3.91 9.96
N ASN A 70 -1.98 4.03 11.23
CA ASN A 70 -3.04 4.93 11.64
C ASN A 70 -2.58 6.37 11.61
N ILE A 71 -3.09 7.11 10.64
CA ILE A 71 -2.77 8.50 10.49
C ILE A 71 -3.67 9.39 11.33
N GLU A 72 -4.51 8.84 12.15
CA GLU A 72 -5.45 9.60 12.95
C GLU A 72 -4.96 9.88 14.36
N ARG A 73 -3.68 10.11 14.50
CA ARG A 73 -3.12 10.47 15.78
C ARG A 73 -3.15 11.98 16.01
N LYS A 74 -4.25 12.58 15.74
CA LYS A 74 -4.48 13.99 16.04
C LYS A 74 -3.34 14.91 15.62
N GLY A 75 -3.01 15.92 16.43
CA GLY A 75 -2.01 16.91 16.08
C GLY A 75 -0.58 16.42 15.87
N GLU A 76 -0.21 15.35 16.54
CA GLU A 76 1.13 14.78 16.36
C GLU A 76 1.33 14.25 14.95
N MET A 77 0.28 13.68 14.45
CA MET A 77 0.30 13.08 13.12
C MET A 77 0.47 14.08 12.02
N ILE A 78 -0.17 15.23 12.17
CA ILE A 78 -0.07 16.29 11.18
C ILE A 78 1.38 16.75 11.04
N ARG A 79 2.10 16.87 12.14
CA ARG A 79 3.50 17.25 12.12
C ARG A 79 4.36 16.21 11.39
N ASP A 80 4.12 14.94 11.70
CA ASP A 80 4.88 13.86 11.09
C ASP A 80 4.68 13.82 9.59
N VAL A 81 3.43 13.99 9.15
CA VAL A 81 3.11 14.00 7.73
C VAL A 81 3.81 15.17 7.03
N GLU A 82 3.76 16.35 7.64
CA GLU A 82 4.44 17.53 7.08
C GLU A 82 5.94 17.33 6.99
N ALA A 83 6.55 16.74 8.01
CA ALA A 83 7.97 16.46 8.02
C ALA A 83 8.36 15.48 6.90
N ILE A 84 7.55 14.45 6.71
CA ILE A 84 7.79 13.47 5.65
C ILE A 84 7.64 14.11 4.28
N LEU A 85 6.61 14.90 4.08
CA LEU A 85 6.39 15.60 2.81
C LEU A 85 7.51 16.57 2.52
N SER A 86 7.97 17.30 3.52
CA SER A 86 9.09 18.22 3.40
C SER A 86 10.37 17.48 2.99
N ALA A 87 10.65 16.37 3.65
CA ALA A 87 11.82 15.57 3.33
C ALA A 87 11.76 15.04 1.91
N CYS A 88 10.60 14.56 1.48
CA CYS A 88 10.40 14.06 0.13
C CYS A 88 10.57 15.17 -0.90
N ALA A 89 10.06 16.36 -0.63
CA ALA A 89 10.21 17.50 -1.51
C ALA A 89 11.67 17.89 -1.65
N SER A 90 12.41 17.88 -0.54
CA SER A 90 13.84 18.19 -0.55
C SER A 90 14.62 17.18 -1.37
N LEU A 91 14.30 15.90 -1.23
CA LEU A 91 14.96 14.84 -1.99
C LEU A 91 14.70 14.99 -3.48
N LYS A 92 13.47 15.30 -3.84
CA LYS A 92 13.12 15.50 -5.26
C LYS A 92 13.85 16.68 -5.87
N ARG A 93 14.10 17.71 -5.11
CA ARG A 93 14.82 18.87 -5.61
C ARG A 93 16.29 18.59 -5.90
N LYS A 94 16.86 17.62 -5.19
CA LYS A 94 18.27 17.28 -5.37
C LYS A 94 18.50 16.34 -6.54
N ILE A 95 17.47 15.79 -7.04
CA ILE A 95 17.51 14.89 -8.20
C ILE A 95 17.17 15.67 -9.45
#